data_39b01a2eecb308709adf13af58ed95a5
#
_entry.id   39b01a2eecb308709adf13af58ed95a5
#
_cell.length_a   1.000
_cell.length_b   1.000
_cell.length_c   1.000
_cell.angle_alpha   90.00
_cell.angle_beta   90.00
_cell.angle_gamma   90.00
#
_symmetry.space_group_name_H-M   'P 1'
#
loop_
_entity.id
_entity.type
_entity.pdbx_description
1 polymer ?
#
loop_
_entity_poly.entity_id
_entity_poly.type
_entity_poly.pdbx_seq_one_letter_code
_entity_poly.pdbx_strand_id
1 'polypeptide(L)'
;MRVALVTGGAKGIGAAIAGRLVTEGWRVVVADRDAVPVPGVRSVVCDAGDEGQVGALIQSVSETEQRLDALVCNAGFMIRKPIAVLSLAEWTSVLTTNLTSTFLLAKAAETMLRASKGAIVTIASTRAHMSEPNTESYSASKGGLVALTHALAVSLGPDVRVNCISPGWILTKGPAPTAEEHAFHPAGRVGVAEDIAALAAFLLGQDSMFITGSEFVVDGGVTRKMIYPE
;
A
#
# COMPACT_ATOMS: atom_id res chain seq x y z
N MET A 1 4.68 21.67 8.39
CA MET A 1 4.47 20.25 8.81
C MET A 1 4.22 19.45 7.53
N ARG A 2 4.84 18.26 7.37
CA ARG A 2 4.62 17.39 6.21
C ARG A 2 3.23 16.75 6.29
N VAL A 3 2.61 16.53 5.11
CA VAL A 3 1.26 15.95 4.97
C VAL A 3 1.35 14.62 4.25
N ALA A 4 0.70 13.59 4.79
CA ALA A 4 0.59 12.28 4.18
C ALA A 4 -0.87 11.89 3.95
N LEU A 5 -1.17 11.28 2.81
CA LEU A 5 -2.44 10.62 2.50
C LEU A 5 -2.22 9.11 2.48
N VAL A 6 -3.00 8.38 3.28
CA VAL A 6 -2.95 6.90 3.35
C VAL A 6 -4.32 6.34 2.96
N THR A 7 -4.39 5.56 1.89
CA THR A 7 -5.62 4.86 1.50
C THR A 7 -5.72 3.49 2.14
N GLY A 8 -6.95 3.05 2.46
CA GLY A 8 -7.16 1.81 3.23
C GLY A 8 -6.55 1.91 4.64
N GLY A 9 -6.58 3.10 5.22
CA GLY A 9 -5.89 3.42 6.48
C GLY A 9 -6.71 3.20 7.74
N ALA A 10 -7.94 2.69 7.64
CA ALA A 10 -8.79 2.46 8.79
C ALA A 10 -8.35 1.26 9.66
N LYS A 11 -7.60 0.31 9.10
CA LYS A 11 -7.18 -0.93 9.79
C LYS A 11 -5.89 -1.51 9.20
N GLY A 12 -5.33 -2.50 9.89
CA GLY A 12 -4.20 -3.30 9.41
C GLY A 12 -2.96 -2.47 9.08
N ILE A 13 -2.31 -2.78 7.96
CA ILE A 13 -1.07 -2.14 7.51
C ILE A 13 -1.26 -0.63 7.33
N GLY A 14 -2.35 -0.19 6.71
CA GLY A 14 -2.62 1.22 6.49
C GLY A 14 -2.75 2.02 7.78
N ALA A 15 -3.44 1.47 8.79
CA ALA A 15 -3.57 2.11 10.11
C ALA A 15 -2.22 2.19 10.84
N ALA A 16 -1.40 1.13 10.76
CA ALA A 16 -0.06 1.14 11.35
C ALA A 16 0.85 2.19 10.67
N ILE A 17 0.80 2.31 9.33
CA ILE A 17 1.52 3.36 8.60
C ILE A 17 1.04 4.75 9.05
N ALA A 18 -0.28 4.97 9.10
CA ALA A 18 -0.85 6.24 9.54
C ALA A 18 -0.40 6.61 10.96
N GLY A 19 -0.50 5.67 11.90
CA GLY A 19 -0.06 5.86 13.29
C GLY A 19 1.44 6.15 13.40
N ARG A 20 2.28 5.44 12.64
CA ARG A 20 3.71 5.68 12.59
C ARG A 20 4.03 7.10 12.10
N LEU A 21 3.40 7.54 11.02
CA LEU A 21 3.60 8.88 10.48
C LEU A 21 3.14 9.98 11.45
N VAL A 22 2.01 9.77 12.15
CA VAL A 22 1.58 10.69 13.22
C VAL A 22 2.65 10.81 14.30
N THR A 23 3.20 9.68 14.77
CA THR A 23 4.28 9.67 15.79
C THR A 23 5.54 10.41 15.32
N GLU A 24 5.83 10.40 14.01
CA GLU A 24 6.93 11.14 13.40
C GLU A 24 6.60 12.61 13.07
N GLY A 25 5.46 13.11 13.56
CA GLY A 25 5.07 14.52 13.43
C GLY A 25 4.50 14.91 12.07
N TRP A 26 3.99 13.94 11.29
CA TRP A 26 3.25 14.23 10.07
C TRP A 26 1.79 14.57 10.40
N ARG A 27 1.20 15.44 9.58
CA ARG A 27 -0.25 15.55 9.47
C ARG A 27 -0.73 14.45 8.53
N VAL A 28 -1.62 13.59 9.00
CA VAL A 28 -2.06 12.42 8.24
C VAL A 28 -3.54 12.53 7.90
N VAL A 29 -3.84 12.31 6.62
CA VAL A 29 -5.20 12.09 6.12
C VAL A 29 -5.33 10.61 5.79
N VAL A 30 -6.37 9.97 6.32
CA VAL A 30 -6.73 8.59 6.01
C VAL A 30 -7.96 8.59 5.13
N ALA A 31 -7.89 7.90 4.00
CA ALA A 31 -9.03 7.65 3.12
C ALA A 31 -9.40 6.17 3.16
N ASP A 32 -10.63 5.85 3.52
CA ASP A 32 -11.15 4.48 3.57
C ASP A 32 -12.63 4.48 3.22
N ARG A 33 -13.17 3.34 2.78
CA ARG A 33 -14.62 3.18 2.60
C ARG A 33 -15.37 3.14 3.92
N ASP A 34 -14.69 2.70 4.97
CA ASP A 34 -15.22 2.64 6.32
C ASP A 34 -14.85 3.94 7.07
N ALA A 35 -15.84 4.60 7.66
CA ALA A 35 -15.62 5.76 8.53
C ALA A 35 -15.11 5.28 9.90
N VAL A 36 -13.82 4.97 10.01
CA VAL A 36 -13.22 4.58 11.28
C VAL A 36 -12.35 5.73 11.81
N PRO A 37 -12.62 6.23 13.00
CA PRO A 37 -11.78 7.25 13.62
C PRO A 37 -10.42 6.62 13.98
N VAL A 38 -9.36 7.10 13.35
CA VAL A 38 -7.98 6.79 13.73
C VAL A 38 -7.46 7.97 14.55
N PRO A 39 -6.97 7.77 15.79
CA PRO A 39 -6.49 8.86 16.62
C PRO A 39 -5.41 9.72 15.95
N GLY A 40 -5.56 11.03 16.03
CA GLY A 40 -4.57 11.98 15.50
C GLY A 40 -4.58 12.16 13.97
N VAL A 41 -5.55 11.57 13.25
CA VAL A 41 -5.66 11.71 11.79
C VAL A 41 -6.99 12.34 11.38
N ARG A 42 -7.02 12.98 10.21
CA ARG A 42 -8.25 13.36 9.53
C ARG A 42 -8.73 12.18 8.67
N SER A 43 -9.90 11.65 8.96
CA SER A 43 -10.51 10.56 8.19
C SER A 43 -11.48 11.10 7.14
N VAL A 44 -11.41 10.54 5.93
CA VAL A 44 -12.29 10.86 4.81
C VAL A 44 -12.86 9.55 4.25
N VAL A 45 -14.17 9.49 4.10
CA VAL A 45 -14.82 8.34 3.45
C VAL A 45 -14.60 8.45 1.93
N CYS A 46 -13.96 7.43 1.35
CA CYS A 46 -13.63 7.43 -0.07
C CYS A 46 -13.46 6.00 -0.58
N ASP A 47 -14.13 5.66 -1.66
CA ASP A 47 -13.76 4.49 -2.47
C ASP A 47 -12.63 4.91 -3.42
N ALA A 48 -11.43 4.40 -3.18
CA ALA A 48 -10.25 4.70 -4.00
C ALA A 48 -10.36 4.17 -5.44
N GLY A 49 -11.29 3.27 -5.72
CA GLY A 49 -11.60 2.79 -7.07
C GLY A 49 -12.53 3.72 -7.87
N ASP A 50 -13.10 4.73 -7.25
CA ASP A 50 -14.02 5.70 -7.90
C ASP A 50 -13.25 7.00 -8.23
N GLU A 51 -13.13 7.32 -9.52
CA GLU A 51 -12.38 8.49 -9.99
C GLU A 51 -12.97 9.81 -9.44
N GLY A 52 -14.30 9.93 -9.34
CA GLY A 52 -14.94 11.13 -8.82
C GLY A 52 -14.65 11.34 -7.33
N GLN A 53 -14.73 10.26 -6.52
CA GLN A 53 -14.41 10.32 -5.09
C GLN A 53 -12.92 10.59 -4.86
N VAL A 54 -12.02 10.01 -5.66
CA VAL A 54 -10.59 10.32 -5.61
C VAL A 54 -10.33 11.79 -5.93
N GLY A 55 -10.98 12.33 -6.97
CA GLY A 55 -10.90 13.76 -7.31
C GLY A 55 -11.34 14.65 -6.14
N ALA A 56 -12.49 14.37 -5.54
CA ALA A 56 -13.01 15.10 -4.39
C ALA A 56 -12.10 14.97 -3.15
N LEU A 57 -11.52 13.80 -2.91
CA LEU A 57 -10.55 13.58 -1.83
C LEU A 57 -9.32 14.49 -1.99
N ILE A 58 -8.69 14.50 -3.18
CA ILE A 58 -7.49 15.30 -3.43
C ILE A 58 -7.81 16.79 -3.38
N GLN A 59 -8.98 17.22 -3.90
CA GLN A 59 -9.45 18.58 -3.75
C GLN A 59 -9.58 18.97 -2.26
N SER A 60 -10.22 18.13 -1.45
CA SER A 60 -10.34 18.35 0.00
C SER A 60 -8.99 18.41 0.72
N VAL A 61 -7.99 17.60 0.29
CA VAL A 61 -6.61 17.69 0.82
C VAL A 61 -5.98 19.03 0.40
N SER A 62 -6.17 19.46 -0.84
CA SER A 62 -5.64 20.73 -1.32
C SER A 62 -6.21 21.92 -0.58
N GLU A 63 -7.51 21.94 -0.33
CA GLU A 63 -8.20 23.05 0.36
C GLU A 63 -7.83 23.12 1.85
N THR A 64 -7.74 21.96 2.51
CA THR A 64 -7.55 21.91 3.97
C THR A 64 -6.07 21.89 4.38
N GLU A 65 -5.27 21.08 3.70
CA GLU A 65 -3.86 20.84 4.06
C GLU A 65 -2.90 21.71 3.25
N GLN A 66 -3.30 22.17 2.06
CA GLN A 66 -2.57 23.02 1.12
C GLN A 66 -1.24 22.44 0.61
N ARG A 67 -0.96 21.18 0.95
CA ARG A 67 0.23 20.44 0.50
C ARG A 67 0.01 18.94 0.63
N LEU A 68 0.80 18.17 -0.13
CA LEU A 68 0.87 16.72 0.01
C LEU A 68 2.32 16.28 -0.23
N ASP A 69 2.96 15.74 0.80
CA ASP A 69 4.36 15.28 0.75
C ASP A 69 4.48 13.78 0.55
N ALA A 70 3.46 13.04 0.94
CA ALA A 70 3.46 11.58 0.86
C ALA A 70 2.09 11.03 0.45
N LEU A 71 2.11 10.03 -0.44
CA LEU A 71 0.94 9.24 -0.81
C LEU A 71 1.23 7.76 -0.57
N VAL A 72 0.40 7.10 0.24
CA VAL A 72 0.47 5.66 0.47
C VAL A 72 -0.74 4.98 -0.17
N CYS A 73 -0.51 4.25 -1.26
CA CYS A 73 -1.52 3.45 -1.96
C CYS A 73 -1.57 2.05 -1.35
N ASN A 74 -2.40 1.90 -0.30
CA ASN A 74 -2.52 0.66 0.46
C ASN A 74 -3.90 0.00 0.32
N ALA A 75 -4.95 0.73 -0.08
CA ALA A 75 -6.28 0.17 -0.26
C ALA A 75 -6.25 -1.09 -1.15
N GLY A 76 -6.85 -2.16 -0.68
CA GLY A 76 -6.87 -3.41 -1.44
C GLY A 76 -7.59 -4.54 -0.71
N PHE A 77 -8.04 -5.50 -1.51
CA PHE A 77 -8.64 -6.74 -1.01
C PHE A 77 -8.38 -7.90 -1.96
N MET A 78 -8.68 -9.11 -1.52
CA MET A 78 -8.52 -10.34 -2.29
C MET A 78 -9.83 -11.09 -2.38
N ILE A 79 -10.13 -11.62 -3.57
CA ILE A 79 -11.14 -12.65 -3.77
C ILE A 79 -10.40 -13.96 -4.04
N ARG A 80 -10.63 -14.97 -3.18
CA ARG A 80 -10.09 -16.32 -3.38
C ARG A 80 -11.19 -17.20 -3.94
N LYS A 81 -11.09 -17.54 -5.24
CA LYS A 81 -12.16 -18.25 -5.93
C LYS A 81 -11.61 -19.03 -7.14
N PRO A 82 -12.04 -20.29 -7.38
CA PRO A 82 -11.60 -21.04 -8.55
C PRO A 82 -11.84 -20.26 -9.84
N ILE A 83 -10.89 -20.32 -10.78
CA ILE A 83 -10.94 -19.53 -12.02
C ILE A 83 -12.19 -19.81 -12.86
N ALA A 84 -12.69 -21.05 -12.84
CA ALA A 84 -13.89 -21.42 -13.59
C ALA A 84 -15.18 -20.70 -13.13
N VAL A 85 -15.20 -20.17 -11.90
CA VAL A 85 -16.36 -19.49 -11.31
C VAL A 85 -16.06 -18.06 -10.85
N LEU A 86 -14.85 -17.57 -11.07
CA LEU A 86 -14.49 -16.17 -10.86
C LEU A 86 -15.14 -15.33 -11.98
N SER A 87 -16.09 -14.48 -11.61
CA SER A 87 -16.75 -13.62 -12.61
C SER A 87 -15.86 -12.45 -13.05
N LEU A 88 -16.12 -11.93 -14.26
CA LEU A 88 -15.42 -10.73 -14.74
C LEU A 88 -15.65 -9.51 -13.82
N ALA A 89 -16.83 -9.40 -13.23
CA ALA A 89 -17.13 -8.33 -12.28
C ALA A 89 -16.26 -8.42 -11.02
N GLU A 90 -16.09 -9.62 -10.44
CA GLU A 90 -15.21 -9.86 -9.29
C GLU A 90 -13.74 -9.60 -9.64
N TRP A 91 -13.26 -10.10 -10.79
CA TRP A 91 -11.95 -9.81 -11.33
C TRP A 91 -11.71 -8.30 -11.45
N THR A 92 -12.62 -7.59 -12.13
CA THR A 92 -12.52 -6.15 -12.35
C THR A 92 -12.55 -5.38 -11.03
N SER A 93 -13.38 -5.78 -10.06
CA SER A 93 -13.45 -5.10 -8.76
C SER A 93 -12.12 -5.16 -8.00
N VAL A 94 -11.42 -6.30 -8.06
CA VAL A 94 -10.08 -6.44 -7.44
C VAL A 94 -9.06 -5.55 -8.16
N LEU A 95 -9.03 -5.55 -9.50
CA LEU A 95 -8.12 -4.69 -10.26
C LEU A 95 -8.41 -3.21 -10.04
N THR A 96 -9.68 -2.82 -10.02
CA THR A 96 -10.09 -1.43 -9.79
C THR A 96 -9.59 -0.94 -8.43
N THR A 97 -9.85 -1.69 -7.36
CA THR A 97 -9.46 -1.27 -6.01
C THR A 97 -7.96 -1.38 -5.77
N ASN A 98 -7.29 -2.47 -6.23
CA ASN A 98 -5.90 -2.71 -5.86
C ASN A 98 -4.90 -1.99 -6.78
N LEU A 99 -5.23 -1.80 -8.06
CA LEU A 99 -4.30 -1.29 -9.07
C LEU A 99 -4.76 0.05 -9.65
N THR A 100 -5.98 0.12 -10.21
CA THR A 100 -6.48 1.33 -10.87
C THR A 100 -6.54 2.50 -9.90
N SER A 101 -6.89 2.25 -8.63
CA SER A 101 -6.89 3.27 -7.59
C SER A 101 -5.55 4.00 -7.44
N THR A 102 -4.43 3.26 -7.55
CA THR A 102 -3.07 3.85 -7.48
C THR A 102 -2.83 4.80 -8.64
N PHE A 103 -3.26 4.43 -9.84
CA PHE A 103 -3.20 5.32 -11.01
C PHE A 103 -4.05 6.58 -10.80
N LEU A 104 -5.30 6.43 -10.35
CA LEU A 104 -6.21 7.56 -10.12
C LEU A 104 -5.65 8.52 -9.06
N LEU A 105 -5.15 7.99 -7.96
CA LEU A 105 -4.55 8.77 -6.87
C LEU A 105 -3.28 9.49 -7.33
N ALA A 106 -2.38 8.80 -8.03
CA ALA A 106 -1.15 9.40 -8.53
C ALA A 106 -1.45 10.52 -9.54
N LYS A 107 -2.41 10.30 -10.47
CA LYS A 107 -2.89 11.29 -11.44
C LYS A 107 -3.46 12.52 -10.75
N ALA A 108 -4.36 12.34 -9.81
CA ALA A 108 -5.02 13.46 -9.12
C ALA A 108 -4.07 14.25 -8.20
N ALA A 109 -3.10 13.56 -7.57
CA ALA A 109 -2.18 14.15 -6.61
C ALA A 109 -0.88 14.71 -7.25
N GLU A 110 -0.63 14.48 -8.55
CA GLU A 110 0.64 14.78 -9.23
C GLU A 110 1.14 16.20 -8.95
N THR A 111 0.31 17.19 -9.16
CA THR A 111 0.69 18.61 -8.99
C THR A 111 1.16 18.91 -7.57
N MET A 112 0.44 18.41 -6.56
CA MET A 112 0.80 18.64 -5.15
C MET A 112 2.07 17.91 -4.77
N LEU A 113 2.23 16.66 -5.22
CA LEU A 113 3.43 15.86 -4.96
C LEU A 113 4.68 16.45 -5.62
N ARG A 114 4.58 16.93 -6.86
CA ARG A 114 5.69 17.64 -7.53
C ARG A 114 6.07 18.91 -6.79
N ALA A 115 5.09 19.73 -6.40
CA ALA A 115 5.34 20.98 -5.68
C ALA A 115 6.04 20.76 -4.33
N SER A 116 5.80 19.64 -3.66
CA SER A 116 6.43 19.29 -2.38
C SER A 116 7.73 18.49 -2.52
N LYS A 117 8.10 18.05 -3.73
CA LYS A 117 9.12 17.02 -4.00
C LYS A 117 8.87 15.76 -3.17
N GLY A 118 7.64 15.27 -3.26
CA GLY A 118 7.08 14.23 -2.39
C GLY A 118 7.50 12.81 -2.74
N ALA A 119 6.85 11.85 -2.08
CA ALA A 119 7.06 10.43 -2.35
C ALA A 119 5.76 9.63 -2.36
N ILE A 120 5.72 8.60 -3.19
CA ILE A 120 4.63 7.60 -3.24
C ILE A 120 5.18 6.26 -2.77
N VAL A 121 4.43 5.59 -1.90
CA VAL A 121 4.66 4.19 -1.54
C VAL A 121 3.43 3.37 -1.90
N THR A 122 3.62 2.34 -2.72
CA THR A 122 2.59 1.37 -3.06
C THR A 122 2.74 0.12 -2.22
N ILE A 123 1.63 -0.46 -1.75
CA ILE A 123 1.64 -1.71 -0.99
C ILE A 123 1.18 -2.84 -1.91
N ALA A 124 2.17 -3.55 -2.48
CA ALA A 124 1.92 -4.74 -3.29
C ALA A 124 1.77 -6.00 -2.43
N SER A 125 2.46 -7.07 -2.75
CA SER A 125 2.51 -8.34 -2.01
C SER A 125 3.57 -9.24 -2.62
N THR A 126 4.11 -10.19 -1.87
CA THR A 126 4.87 -11.34 -2.41
C THR A 126 4.08 -12.12 -3.46
N ARG A 127 2.74 -11.98 -3.49
CA ARG A 127 1.86 -12.53 -4.53
C ARG A 127 2.07 -11.90 -5.92
N ALA A 128 2.87 -10.88 -6.05
CA ALA A 128 3.36 -10.37 -7.33
C ALA A 128 4.33 -11.35 -8.01
N HIS A 129 5.00 -12.22 -7.23
CA HIS A 129 6.07 -13.10 -7.68
C HIS A 129 5.79 -14.59 -7.46
N MET A 130 4.91 -14.92 -6.50
CA MET A 130 4.52 -16.28 -6.17
C MET A 130 3.05 -16.32 -5.79
N SER A 131 2.37 -17.44 -6.02
CA SER A 131 0.92 -17.51 -5.86
C SER A 131 0.48 -18.74 -5.10
N GLU A 132 -0.67 -18.66 -4.47
CA GLU A 132 -1.48 -19.79 -4.06
C GLU A 132 -2.63 -19.97 -5.07
N PRO A 133 -3.21 -21.17 -5.17
CA PRO A 133 -4.37 -21.41 -6.02
C PRO A 133 -5.53 -20.43 -5.72
N ASN A 134 -6.27 -20.08 -6.76
CA ASN A 134 -7.49 -19.27 -6.66
C ASN A 134 -7.25 -17.80 -6.24
N THR A 135 -6.09 -17.23 -6.59
CA THR A 135 -5.73 -15.83 -6.26
C THR A 135 -5.37 -15.01 -7.49
N GLU A 136 -5.83 -15.39 -8.68
CA GLU A 136 -5.38 -14.85 -9.97
C GLU A 136 -5.60 -13.34 -10.09
N SER A 137 -6.78 -12.83 -9.73
CA SER A 137 -7.08 -11.40 -9.79
C SER A 137 -6.22 -10.59 -8.82
N TYR A 138 -5.99 -11.14 -7.62
CA TYR A 138 -5.13 -10.49 -6.62
C TYR A 138 -3.67 -10.47 -7.07
N SER A 139 -3.14 -11.60 -7.51
CA SER A 139 -1.75 -11.71 -8.00
C SER A 139 -1.51 -10.80 -9.20
N ALA A 140 -2.43 -10.78 -10.18
CA ALA A 140 -2.37 -9.86 -11.31
C ALA A 140 -2.35 -8.40 -10.87
N SER A 141 -3.22 -8.02 -9.92
CA SER A 141 -3.27 -6.65 -9.39
C SER A 141 -1.96 -6.25 -8.69
N LYS A 142 -1.36 -7.17 -7.92
CA LYS A 142 -0.13 -6.90 -7.17
C LYS A 142 1.12 -6.89 -8.05
N GLY A 143 1.17 -7.76 -9.06
CA GLY A 143 2.19 -7.69 -10.12
C GLY A 143 2.09 -6.39 -10.92
N GLY A 144 0.86 -5.97 -11.25
CA GLY A 144 0.60 -4.68 -11.89
C GLY A 144 1.09 -3.48 -11.06
N LEU A 145 0.95 -3.52 -9.73
CA LEU A 145 1.46 -2.46 -8.84
C LEU A 145 3.00 -2.36 -8.88
N VAL A 146 3.71 -3.48 -8.91
CA VAL A 146 5.17 -3.49 -9.03
C VAL A 146 5.59 -2.82 -10.34
N ALA A 147 4.95 -3.19 -11.46
CA ALA A 147 5.22 -2.58 -12.75
C ALA A 147 4.83 -1.08 -12.79
N LEU A 148 3.67 -0.71 -12.25
CA LEU A 148 3.22 0.67 -12.19
C LEU A 148 4.16 1.54 -11.34
N THR A 149 4.74 0.99 -10.27
CA THR A 149 5.69 1.70 -9.41
C THR A 149 6.89 2.24 -10.17
N HIS A 150 7.60 1.39 -10.92
CA HIS A 150 8.77 1.86 -11.68
C HIS A 150 8.37 2.76 -12.85
N ALA A 151 7.21 2.53 -13.49
CA ALA A 151 6.70 3.41 -14.53
C ALA A 151 6.40 4.82 -14.00
N LEU A 152 5.74 4.93 -12.84
CA LEU A 152 5.50 6.21 -12.16
C LEU A 152 6.81 6.86 -11.70
N ALA A 153 7.77 6.10 -11.19
CA ALA A 153 9.07 6.63 -10.77
C ALA A 153 9.81 7.34 -11.92
N VAL A 154 9.77 6.74 -13.12
CA VAL A 154 10.38 7.34 -14.33
C VAL A 154 9.60 8.57 -14.79
N SER A 155 8.27 8.51 -14.79
CA SER A 155 7.41 9.59 -15.30
C SER A 155 7.35 10.80 -14.37
N LEU A 156 7.41 10.58 -13.05
CA LEU A 156 7.29 11.64 -12.03
C LEU A 156 8.64 12.16 -11.54
N GLY A 157 9.73 11.47 -11.84
CA GLY A 157 11.09 11.93 -11.55
C GLY A 157 11.44 13.20 -12.33
N PRO A 158 12.36 14.05 -11.81
CA PRO A 158 13.06 13.92 -10.54
C PRO A 158 12.29 14.44 -9.32
N ASP A 159 11.06 14.94 -9.50
CA ASP A 159 10.33 15.65 -8.45
C ASP A 159 9.70 14.71 -7.42
N VAL A 160 9.25 13.52 -7.84
CA VAL A 160 8.54 12.57 -6.99
C VAL A 160 9.22 11.21 -7.04
N ARG A 161 9.55 10.65 -5.86
CA ARG A 161 10.03 9.28 -5.73
C ARG A 161 8.85 8.32 -5.59
N VAL A 162 8.94 7.16 -6.21
CA VAL A 162 7.89 6.14 -6.14
C VAL A 162 8.53 4.79 -5.85
N ASN A 163 8.16 4.14 -4.75
CA ASN A 163 8.66 2.84 -4.34
C ASN A 163 7.54 1.89 -3.94
N CYS A 164 7.81 0.61 -3.98
CA CYS A 164 6.88 -0.46 -3.67
C CYS A 164 7.34 -1.24 -2.45
N ILE A 165 6.42 -1.58 -1.55
CA ILE A 165 6.63 -2.59 -0.52
C ILE A 165 5.78 -3.80 -0.88
N SER A 166 6.39 -4.99 -0.86
CA SER A 166 5.73 -6.27 -1.09
C SER A 166 5.74 -7.12 0.19
N PRO A 167 4.71 -6.98 1.05
CA PRO A 167 4.60 -7.78 2.26
C PRO A 167 4.40 -9.26 1.95
N GLY A 168 4.98 -10.12 2.80
CA GLY A 168 4.58 -11.51 2.94
C GLY A 168 3.36 -11.65 3.84
N TRP A 169 3.37 -12.67 4.72
CA TRP A 169 2.32 -12.83 5.70
C TRP A 169 2.49 -11.87 6.88
N ILE A 170 1.57 -10.92 6.96
CA ILE A 170 1.47 -9.92 8.04
C ILE A 170 0.18 -10.17 8.81
N LEU A 171 0.30 -10.42 10.11
CA LEU A 171 -0.86 -10.57 10.99
C LEU A 171 -1.54 -9.22 11.19
N THR A 172 -2.71 -9.04 10.58
CA THR A 172 -3.53 -7.83 10.75
C THR A 172 -4.89 -8.15 11.39
N LYS A 173 -5.27 -9.42 11.42
CA LYS A 173 -6.52 -9.93 12.01
C LYS A 173 -6.42 -11.44 12.18
N GLY A 174 -7.32 -12.00 12.97
CA GLY A 174 -7.43 -13.44 13.20
C GLY A 174 -6.70 -13.89 14.49
N PRO A 175 -6.61 -15.22 14.71
CA PRO A 175 -5.93 -15.77 15.87
C PRO A 175 -4.42 -15.50 15.83
N ALA A 176 -3.78 -15.61 16.97
CA ALA A 176 -2.31 -15.57 17.05
C ALA A 176 -1.71 -16.73 16.24
N PRO A 177 -0.62 -16.50 15.49
CA PRO A 177 0.05 -17.54 14.76
C PRO A 177 0.60 -18.63 15.69
N THR A 178 0.59 -19.87 15.21
CA THR A 178 1.18 -21.02 15.90
C THR A 178 2.69 -20.98 15.89
N ALA A 179 3.34 -21.81 16.71
CA ALA A 179 4.79 -21.93 16.72
C ALA A 179 5.34 -22.40 15.36
N GLU A 180 4.63 -23.27 14.65
CA GLU A 180 4.99 -23.75 13.32
C GLU A 180 4.93 -22.63 12.28
N GLU A 181 3.86 -21.82 12.31
CA GLU A 181 3.69 -20.67 11.44
C GLU A 181 4.80 -19.62 11.67
N HIS A 182 5.21 -19.40 12.91
CA HIS A 182 6.37 -18.56 13.22
C HIS A 182 7.65 -19.15 12.66
N ALA A 183 7.91 -20.44 12.91
CA ALA A 183 9.12 -21.15 12.46
C ALA A 183 9.22 -21.28 10.94
N PHE A 184 8.10 -21.19 10.21
CA PHE A 184 8.10 -21.17 8.75
C PHE A 184 8.88 -19.99 8.17
N HIS A 185 8.95 -18.86 8.88
CA HIS A 185 9.67 -17.67 8.48
C HIS A 185 11.13 -17.73 8.93
N PRO A 186 12.14 -17.56 8.05
CA PRO A 186 13.55 -17.45 8.45
C PRO A 186 13.81 -16.40 9.54
N ALA A 187 13.01 -15.33 9.58
CA ALA A 187 13.06 -14.32 10.65
C ALA A 187 12.51 -14.80 12.01
N GLY A 188 12.04 -16.06 12.11
CA GLY A 188 11.54 -16.68 13.34
C GLY A 188 10.15 -16.22 13.78
N ARG A 189 9.46 -15.43 12.99
CA ARG A 189 8.10 -14.95 13.31
C ARG A 189 7.30 -14.54 12.08
N VAL A 190 6.00 -14.63 12.18
CA VAL A 190 5.05 -13.95 11.27
C VAL A 190 5.24 -12.43 11.43
N GLY A 191 5.10 -11.70 10.33
CA GLY A 191 5.21 -10.25 10.33
C GLY A 191 4.04 -9.56 11.04
N VAL A 192 4.28 -8.34 11.50
CA VAL A 192 3.25 -7.44 12.05
C VAL A 192 3.15 -6.17 11.21
N ALA A 193 2.06 -5.43 11.34
CA ALA A 193 1.81 -4.25 10.53
C ALA A 193 2.90 -3.17 10.71
N GLU A 194 3.51 -3.11 11.89
CA GLU A 194 4.61 -2.22 12.25
C GLU A 194 5.88 -2.47 11.43
N ASP A 195 6.14 -3.71 11.00
CA ASP A 195 7.27 -4.03 10.12
C ASP A 195 7.15 -3.28 8.78
N ILE A 196 5.93 -3.21 8.25
CA ILE A 196 5.65 -2.50 7.01
C ILE A 196 5.64 -0.99 7.24
N ALA A 197 5.08 -0.53 8.36
CA ALA A 197 5.01 0.88 8.70
C ALA A 197 6.39 1.52 8.87
N ALA A 198 7.34 0.78 9.45
CA ALA A 198 8.72 1.25 9.60
C ALA A 198 9.40 1.51 8.24
N LEU A 199 9.28 0.57 7.30
CA LEU A 199 9.85 0.73 5.97
C LEU A 199 9.12 1.81 5.16
N ALA A 200 7.78 1.90 5.27
CA ALA A 200 7.02 2.95 4.61
C ALA A 200 7.46 4.34 5.08
N ALA A 201 7.62 4.55 6.39
CA ALA A 201 8.09 5.82 6.94
C ALA A 201 9.52 6.16 6.46
N PHE A 202 10.44 5.19 6.40
CA PHE A 202 11.77 5.37 5.83
C PHE A 202 11.71 5.80 4.35
N LEU A 203 10.92 5.09 3.52
CA LEU A 203 10.80 5.39 2.10
C LEU A 203 10.12 6.74 1.81
N LEU A 204 9.27 7.23 2.70
CA LEU A 204 8.66 8.55 2.63
C LEU A 204 9.56 9.66 3.21
N GLY A 205 10.58 9.28 3.97
CA GLY A 205 11.49 10.18 4.66
C GLY A 205 12.64 10.72 3.80
N GLN A 206 13.49 11.54 4.43
CA GLN A 206 14.65 12.17 3.79
C GLN A 206 15.84 11.19 3.63
N ASP A 207 15.88 10.12 4.40
CA ASP A 207 16.99 9.16 4.38
C ASP A 207 16.97 8.23 3.15
N SER A 208 15.93 8.32 2.32
CA SER A 208 15.73 7.50 1.12
C SER A 208 15.71 8.31 -0.19
N MET A 209 16.36 9.48 -0.22
CA MET A 209 16.28 10.40 -1.38
C MET A 209 16.88 9.84 -2.67
N PHE A 210 17.77 8.86 -2.62
CA PHE A 210 18.34 8.19 -3.80
C PHE A 210 17.66 6.85 -4.12
N ILE A 211 16.49 6.58 -3.52
CA ILE A 211 15.72 5.35 -3.72
C ILE A 211 14.42 5.69 -4.44
N THR A 212 14.28 5.24 -5.69
CA THR A 212 13.05 5.35 -6.49
C THR A 212 12.94 4.20 -7.49
N GLY A 213 11.73 3.80 -7.86
CA GLY A 213 11.46 2.71 -8.77
C GLY A 213 11.73 1.31 -8.19
N SER A 214 11.97 1.20 -6.91
CA SER A 214 12.42 -0.03 -6.26
C SER A 214 11.26 -0.76 -5.58
N GLU A 215 11.35 -2.09 -5.58
CA GLU A 215 10.50 -2.98 -4.80
C GLU A 215 11.26 -3.52 -3.59
N PHE A 216 10.62 -3.50 -2.43
CA PHE A 216 11.13 -4.01 -1.17
C PHE A 216 10.25 -5.16 -0.68
N VAL A 217 10.76 -6.38 -0.74
CA VAL A 217 10.08 -7.55 -0.19
C VAL A 217 10.28 -7.60 1.33
N VAL A 218 9.19 -7.65 2.08
CA VAL A 218 9.17 -7.70 3.55
C VAL A 218 8.35 -8.91 3.99
N ASP A 219 8.98 -10.06 4.05
CA ASP A 219 8.32 -11.37 4.20
C ASP A 219 8.99 -12.31 5.21
N GLY A 220 9.91 -11.80 6.02
CA GLY A 220 10.68 -12.62 6.94
C GLY A 220 11.58 -13.65 6.25
N GLY A 221 11.88 -13.47 4.96
CA GLY A 221 12.76 -14.34 4.16
C GLY A 221 12.04 -15.53 3.49
N VAL A 222 10.72 -15.62 3.57
CA VAL A 222 9.95 -16.77 3.03
C VAL A 222 10.19 -16.98 1.54
N THR A 223 10.17 -15.94 0.73
CA THR A 223 10.39 -16.02 -0.73
C THR A 223 11.82 -16.40 -1.13
N ARG A 224 12.76 -16.42 -0.20
CA ARG A 224 14.15 -16.84 -0.42
C ARG A 224 14.41 -18.27 0.03
N LYS A 225 13.43 -18.90 0.66
CA LYS A 225 13.54 -20.25 1.19
C LYS A 225 13.29 -21.27 0.09
N MET A 226 14.25 -22.19 -0.09
CA MET A 226 14.06 -23.35 -0.96
C MET A 226 13.31 -24.42 -0.17
N ILE A 227 12.20 -24.90 -0.69
CA ILE A 227 11.36 -25.89 -0.02
C ILE A 227 11.26 -27.11 -0.93
N TYR A 228 11.73 -28.26 -0.45
CA TYR A 228 11.55 -29.54 -1.12
C TYR A 228 10.50 -30.36 -0.36
N PRO A 229 9.75 -31.23 -1.06
CA PRO A 229 8.96 -32.26 -0.39
C PRO A 229 9.89 -33.19 0.40
N GLU A 230 9.54 -33.50 1.64
CA GLU A 230 10.19 -34.54 2.45
C GLU A 230 9.63 -35.91 2.10
#